data_57ebcd0a66557d9376c49a1fc1390dc0
#
_entry.id   57ebcd0a66557d9376c49a1fc1390dc0
#
_cell.length_a   1.000
_cell.length_b   1.000
_cell.length_c   1.000
_cell.angle_alpha   90.00
_cell.angle_beta   90.00
_cell.angle_gamma   90.00
#
_symmetry.space_group_name_H-M   'P 1'
#
loop_
_entity.id
_entity.type
_entity.pdbx_description
1 polymer ?
#
loop_
_entity_poly.entity_id
_entity_poly.type
_entity_poly.pdbx_seq_one_letter_code
_entity_poly.pdbx_strand_id
1 'polypeptide(L)'
;NPMLAHKATHEGKVAAEVASGVPSAMDARAIPSVIYTDPEVAWVGLTETEAKKNEIDYKKGEFPWAASGRAIAVGANQGKTKILFDPDTKKVLGVGIVGPSAGDIISEGVLAIEMGADAVDVGLTVHPHPTLGETTGMAAEAFEGTITDLYVPKK
;
A
#
# COMPACT_ATOMS: atom_id res chain seq x y z
N ASN A 1 5.71 19.93 4.53
CA ASN A 1 6.15 18.64 5.03
C ASN A 1 5.17 17.55 4.60
N PRO A 2 5.67 16.33 4.36
CA PRO A 2 7.08 15.97 4.33
C PRO A 2 7.83 16.55 3.12
N MET A 3 9.18 16.68 3.22
CA MET A 3 10.03 17.17 2.13
C MET A 3 10.44 15.99 1.25
N LEU A 4 9.61 15.71 0.23
CA LEU A 4 9.78 14.59 -0.69
C LEU A 4 9.82 15.11 -2.13
N ALA A 5 10.76 14.62 -2.94
CA ALA A 5 10.95 15.07 -4.31
C ALA A 5 9.69 14.89 -5.19
N HIS A 6 9.05 13.72 -5.10
CA HIS A 6 7.81 13.44 -5.85
C HIS A 6 6.65 14.36 -5.42
N LYS A 7 6.49 14.66 -4.13
CA LYS A 7 5.51 15.64 -3.64
C LYS A 7 5.82 17.04 -4.20
N ALA A 8 7.08 17.47 -4.11
CA ALA A 8 7.52 18.79 -4.60
C ALA A 8 7.30 18.95 -6.12
N THR A 9 7.49 17.88 -6.89
CA THR A 9 7.21 17.87 -8.33
C THR A 9 5.74 18.14 -8.62
N HIS A 10 4.81 17.50 -7.91
CA HIS A 10 3.38 17.73 -8.06
C HIS A 10 2.98 19.13 -7.61
N GLU A 11 3.46 19.58 -6.45
CA GLU A 11 3.20 20.94 -5.94
C GLU A 11 3.74 22.01 -6.90
N GLY A 12 4.92 21.78 -7.49
CA GLY A 12 5.51 22.69 -8.48
C GLY A 12 4.68 22.82 -9.76
N LYS A 13 4.10 21.72 -10.25
CA LYS A 13 3.17 21.74 -11.39
C LYS A 13 1.91 22.56 -11.06
N VAL A 14 1.27 22.29 -9.93
CA VAL A 14 0.09 23.04 -9.47
C VAL A 14 0.41 24.52 -9.33
N ALA A 15 1.55 24.88 -8.75
CA ALA A 15 1.97 26.27 -8.60
C ALA A 15 2.16 26.97 -9.96
N ALA A 16 2.77 26.29 -10.94
CA ALA A 16 2.95 26.83 -12.29
C ALA A 16 1.62 27.02 -13.02
N GLU A 17 0.71 26.04 -12.91
CA GLU A 17 -0.65 26.09 -13.49
C GLU A 17 -1.44 27.27 -12.92
N VAL A 18 -1.49 27.43 -11.61
CA VAL A 18 -2.17 28.53 -10.94
C VAL A 18 -1.55 29.89 -11.33
N ALA A 19 -0.22 29.98 -11.38
CA ALA A 19 0.47 31.21 -11.80
C ALA A 19 0.17 31.58 -13.27
N SER A 20 -0.17 30.59 -14.09
CA SER A 20 -0.57 30.77 -15.49
C SER A 20 -2.08 31.00 -15.68
N GLY A 21 -2.84 31.10 -14.61
CA GLY A 21 -4.29 31.33 -14.65
C GLY A 21 -5.13 30.07 -14.87
N VAL A 22 -4.53 28.88 -14.81
CA VAL A 22 -5.23 27.61 -14.89
C VAL A 22 -5.79 27.27 -13.51
N PRO A 23 -7.08 26.89 -13.37
CA PRO A 23 -7.64 26.43 -12.10
C PRO A 23 -7.05 25.06 -11.75
N SER A 24 -6.18 25.01 -10.74
CA SER A 24 -5.54 23.79 -10.27
C SER A 24 -5.38 23.81 -8.75
N ALA A 25 -5.36 22.62 -8.13
CA ALA A 25 -5.16 22.44 -6.70
C ALA A 25 -4.42 21.12 -6.43
N MET A 26 -3.69 21.08 -5.31
CA MET A 26 -3.11 19.85 -4.80
C MET A 26 -4.19 19.09 -4.02
N ASP A 27 -4.76 18.06 -4.63
CA ASP A 27 -5.87 17.26 -4.10
C ASP A 27 -5.53 15.77 -3.90
N ALA A 28 -4.24 15.41 -3.95
CA ALA A 28 -3.79 14.05 -3.69
C ALA A 28 -4.25 13.56 -2.31
N ARG A 29 -4.92 12.41 -2.27
CA ARG A 29 -5.39 11.77 -1.04
C ARG A 29 -4.26 11.10 -0.28
N ALA A 30 -3.23 10.66 -0.99
CA ALA A 30 -2.13 9.91 -0.43
C ALA A 30 -0.79 10.26 -1.09
N ILE A 31 0.25 10.36 -0.27
CA ILE A 31 1.62 10.60 -0.72
C ILE A 31 2.48 9.50 -0.13
N PRO A 32 3.12 8.64 -0.96
CA PRO A 32 3.93 7.54 -0.46
C PRO A 32 5.24 8.05 0.14
N SER A 33 5.77 7.26 1.07
CA SER A 33 7.10 7.43 1.64
C SER A 33 7.90 6.15 1.47
N VAL A 34 9.20 6.29 1.19
CA VAL A 34 10.11 5.16 1.01
C VAL A 34 11.40 5.42 1.76
N ILE A 35 11.89 4.40 2.46
CA ILE A 35 13.24 4.36 3.04
C ILE A 35 14.01 3.29 2.26
N TYR A 36 15.06 3.72 1.56
CA TYR A 36 15.88 2.88 0.67
C TYR A 36 16.98 2.12 1.44
N THR A 37 16.57 1.45 2.48
CA THR A 37 17.40 0.51 3.24
C THR A 37 17.40 -0.87 2.57
N ASP A 38 18.15 -1.83 3.10
CA ASP A 38 18.07 -3.24 2.72
C ASP A 38 17.62 -4.06 3.94
N PRO A 39 16.37 -4.55 3.94
CA PRO A 39 15.31 -4.37 2.94
C PRO A 39 14.74 -2.93 2.92
N GLU A 40 14.14 -2.53 1.79
CA GLU A 40 13.40 -1.28 1.69
C GLU A 40 12.15 -1.30 2.58
N VAL A 41 11.74 -0.10 3.02
CA VAL A 41 10.48 0.12 3.73
C VAL A 41 9.68 1.18 3.00
N ALA A 42 8.48 0.84 2.55
CA ALA A 42 7.58 1.78 1.89
C ALA A 42 6.21 1.79 2.57
N TRP A 43 5.57 2.96 2.62
CA TRP A 43 4.20 3.06 3.13
C TRP A 43 3.46 4.23 2.50
N VAL A 44 2.13 4.14 2.55
CA VAL A 44 1.22 5.18 2.08
C VAL A 44 -0.07 5.15 2.90
N GLY A 45 -0.71 6.30 3.07
CA GLY A 45 -1.95 6.44 3.83
C GLY A 45 -1.77 6.25 5.33
N LEU A 46 -2.81 5.75 6.00
CA LEU A 46 -2.89 5.60 7.45
C LEU A 46 -1.92 4.52 7.97
N THR A 47 -1.15 4.86 8.98
CA THR A 47 -0.33 3.88 9.73
C THR A 47 -1.06 3.41 11.00
N GLU A 48 -0.70 2.21 11.50
CA GLU A 48 -1.26 1.72 12.78
C GLU A 48 -0.96 2.67 13.95
N THR A 49 0.19 3.34 13.92
CA THR A 49 0.57 4.32 14.96
C THR A 49 -0.35 5.54 14.93
N GLU A 50 -0.62 6.06 13.73
CA GLU A 50 -1.53 7.19 13.56
C GLU A 50 -2.98 6.81 13.87
N ALA A 51 -3.41 5.61 13.43
CA ALA A 51 -4.74 5.10 13.73
C ALA A 51 -4.97 5.03 15.25
N LYS A 52 -4.04 4.45 15.99
CA LYS A 52 -4.11 4.38 17.46
C LYS A 52 -4.11 5.76 18.12
N LYS A 53 -3.26 6.69 17.64
CA LYS A 53 -3.16 8.04 18.18
C LYS A 53 -4.44 8.86 17.96
N ASN A 54 -5.10 8.65 16.82
CA ASN A 54 -6.27 9.42 16.40
C ASN A 54 -7.58 8.66 16.65
N GLU A 55 -7.54 7.52 17.35
CA GLU A 55 -8.70 6.67 17.67
C GLU A 55 -9.51 6.26 16.42
N ILE A 56 -8.80 5.99 15.31
CA ILE A 56 -9.39 5.54 14.05
C ILE A 56 -9.46 4.01 14.07
N ASP A 57 -10.66 3.47 13.95
CA ASP A 57 -10.87 2.03 13.83
C ASP A 57 -10.37 1.52 12.48
N TYR A 58 -9.72 0.37 12.50
CA TYR A 58 -9.25 -0.32 11.30
C TYR A 58 -9.22 -1.84 11.51
N LYS A 59 -9.27 -2.55 10.41
CA LYS A 59 -8.90 -3.96 10.32
C LYS A 59 -7.70 -4.11 9.41
N LYS A 60 -6.97 -5.21 9.49
CA LYS A 60 -5.78 -5.40 8.68
C LYS A 60 -5.75 -6.75 7.96
N GLY A 61 -5.22 -6.74 6.75
CA GLY A 61 -4.73 -7.91 6.04
C GLY A 61 -3.21 -7.90 6.00
N GLU A 62 -2.59 -9.05 6.25
CA GLU A 62 -1.13 -9.19 6.25
C GLU A 62 -0.75 -10.44 5.45
N PHE A 63 0.29 -10.29 4.61
CA PHE A 63 0.89 -11.41 3.91
C PHE A 63 2.39 -11.47 4.19
N PRO A 64 2.90 -12.54 4.84
CA PRO A 64 4.32 -12.75 5.04
C PRO A 64 4.96 -13.22 3.75
N TRP A 65 6.05 -12.61 3.33
CA TRP A 65 6.74 -12.98 2.09
C TRP A 65 7.40 -14.36 2.12
N ALA A 66 7.52 -14.97 3.30
CA ALA A 66 7.90 -16.37 3.42
C ALA A 66 6.96 -17.35 2.68
N ALA A 67 5.72 -16.92 2.40
CA ALA A 67 4.75 -17.68 1.60
C ALA A 67 4.71 -17.25 0.12
N SER A 68 5.48 -16.23 -0.29
CA SER A 68 5.56 -15.79 -1.69
C SER A 68 6.60 -16.60 -2.47
N GLY A 69 6.20 -17.26 -3.56
CA GLY A 69 7.11 -17.98 -4.44
C GLY A 69 8.22 -17.09 -5.01
N ARG A 70 7.91 -15.85 -5.37
CA ARG A 70 8.91 -14.89 -5.87
C ARG A 70 9.88 -14.45 -4.78
N ALA A 71 9.38 -14.14 -3.59
CA ALA A 71 10.23 -13.73 -2.47
C ALA A 71 11.21 -14.85 -2.07
N ILE A 72 10.76 -16.09 -2.05
CA ILE A 72 11.61 -17.26 -1.81
C ILE A 72 12.69 -17.37 -2.90
N ALA A 73 12.32 -17.24 -4.17
CA ALA A 73 13.24 -17.36 -5.29
C ALA A 73 14.34 -16.29 -5.31
N VAL A 74 14.07 -15.08 -4.77
CA VAL A 74 15.05 -14.00 -4.71
C VAL A 74 15.70 -13.85 -3.32
N GLY A 75 15.41 -14.76 -2.38
CA GLY A 75 15.99 -14.73 -1.03
C GLY A 75 15.46 -13.62 -0.13
N ALA A 76 14.24 -13.15 -0.35
CA ALA A 76 13.60 -12.02 0.35
C ALA A 76 12.45 -12.45 1.26
N ASN A 77 12.48 -13.65 1.79
CA ASN A 77 11.41 -14.26 2.58
C ASN A 77 11.14 -13.62 3.94
N GLN A 78 11.97 -12.71 4.42
CA GLN A 78 11.73 -11.89 5.62
C GLN A 78 10.82 -10.69 5.37
N GLY A 79 10.43 -10.41 4.12
CA GLY A 79 9.53 -9.30 3.76
C GLY A 79 8.09 -9.51 4.25
N LYS A 80 7.31 -8.44 4.19
CA LYS A 80 5.90 -8.43 4.55
C LYS A 80 5.15 -7.34 3.80
N THR A 81 3.92 -7.64 3.40
CA THR A 81 2.92 -6.66 2.95
C THR A 81 1.78 -6.60 3.94
N LYS A 82 1.34 -5.39 4.31
CA LYS A 82 0.25 -5.13 5.22
C LYS A 82 -0.64 -4.03 4.65
N ILE A 83 -1.96 -4.23 4.74
CA ILE A 83 -2.96 -3.25 4.34
C ILE A 83 -3.90 -3.00 5.52
N LEU A 84 -4.20 -1.73 5.79
CA LEU A 84 -5.23 -1.32 6.73
C LEU A 84 -6.51 -1.00 5.94
N PHE A 85 -7.62 -1.52 6.42
CA PHE A 85 -8.93 -1.35 5.82
C PHE A 85 -9.90 -0.70 6.80
N ASP A 86 -10.78 0.13 6.28
CA ASP A 86 -11.93 0.62 7.00
C ASP A 86 -12.84 -0.56 7.40
N PRO A 87 -13.26 -0.67 8.67
CA PRO A 87 -14.00 -1.84 9.15
C PRO A 87 -15.40 -2.00 8.51
N ASP A 88 -16.02 -0.90 8.06
CA ASP A 88 -17.39 -0.88 7.55
C ASP A 88 -17.41 -0.92 6.02
N THR A 89 -16.64 -0.04 5.38
CA THR A 89 -16.61 0.11 3.93
C THR A 89 -15.59 -0.80 3.24
N LYS A 90 -14.67 -1.39 4.01
CA LYS A 90 -13.52 -2.18 3.55
C LYS A 90 -12.55 -1.42 2.64
N LYS A 91 -12.66 -0.11 2.53
CA LYS A 91 -11.75 0.72 1.73
C LYS A 91 -10.34 0.68 2.27
N VAL A 92 -9.37 0.74 1.36
CA VAL A 92 -7.95 0.82 1.71
C VAL A 92 -7.68 2.16 2.39
N LEU A 93 -7.24 2.12 3.65
CA LEU A 93 -6.84 3.28 4.45
C LEU A 93 -5.34 3.52 4.40
N GLY A 94 -4.55 2.45 4.32
CA GLY A 94 -3.11 2.53 4.29
C GLY A 94 -2.45 1.22 3.90
N VAL A 95 -1.25 1.31 3.32
CA VAL A 95 -0.44 0.15 2.91
C VAL A 95 0.98 0.32 3.43
N GLY A 96 1.56 -0.76 3.92
CA GLY A 96 2.97 -0.83 4.34
C GLY A 96 3.63 -2.07 3.79
N ILE A 97 4.83 -1.91 3.24
CA ILE A 97 5.61 -2.98 2.62
C ILE A 97 7.04 -2.93 3.14
N VAL A 98 7.57 -4.07 3.52
CA VAL A 98 8.99 -4.26 3.85
C VAL A 98 9.54 -5.36 2.95
N GLY A 99 10.58 -5.06 2.20
CA GLY A 99 11.22 -6.01 1.30
C GLY A 99 11.89 -5.33 0.11
N PRO A 100 12.66 -6.06 -0.72
CA PRO A 100 13.24 -5.48 -1.93
C PRO A 100 12.16 -4.97 -2.88
N SER A 101 12.42 -3.84 -3.53
CA SER A 101 11.49 -3.16 -4.43
C SER A 101 10.20 -2.68 -3.77
N ALA A 102 10.15 -2.53 -2.45
CA ALA A 102 8.97 -2.01 -1.76
C ALA A 102 8.56 -0.63 -2.29
N GLY A 103 9.54 0.21 -2.66
CA GLY A 103 9.32 1.52 -3.27
C GLY A 103 8.62 1.48 -4.63
N ASP A 104 8.82 0.42 -5.41
CA ASP A 104 8.12 0.23 -6.69
C ASP A 104 6.71 -0.33 -6.46
N ILE A 105 6.57 -1.31 -5.56
CA ILE A 105 5.31 -2.02 -5.28
C ILE A 105 4.29 -1.09 -4.61
N ILE A 106 4.72 -0.15 -3.76
CA ILE A 106 3.81 0.74 -3.02
C ILE A 106 2.90 1.58 -3.93
N SER A 107 3.28 1.77 -5.19
CA SER A 107 2.51 2.55 -6.16
C SER A 107 1.10 2.01 -6.40
N GLU A 108 0.90 0.69 -6.31
CA GLU A 108 -0.42 0.07 -6.36
C GLU A 108 -1.27 0.50 -5.14
N GLY A 109 -0.68 0.51 -3.96
CA GLY A 109 -1.35 0.98 -2.74
C GLY A 109 -1.75 2.46 -2.82
N VAL A 110 -0.89 3.31 -3.43
CA VAL A 110 -1.23 4.72 -3.70
C VAL A 110 -2.45 4.80 -4.62
N LEU A 111 -2.45 4.06 -5.72
CA LEU A 111 -3.56 4.04 -6.67
C LEU A 111 -4.86 3.54 -6.01
N ALA A 112 -4.77 2.49 -5.20
CA ALA A 112 -5.93 1.96 -4.47
C ALA A 112 -6.58 3.01 -3.56
N ILE A 113 -5.78 3.79 -2.82
CA ILE A 113 -6.29 4.88 -1.97
C ILE A 113 -6.87 6.02 -2.81
N GLU A 114 -6.17 6.45 -3.87
CA GLU A 114 -6.63 7.54 -4.75
C GLU A 114 -7.97 7.20 -5.42
N MET A 115 -8.15 5.96 -5.87
CA MET A 115 -9.37 5.48 -6.52
C MET A 115 -10.46 5.08 -5.52
N GLY A 116 -10.15 5.01 -4.23
CA GLY A 116 -11.09 4.58 -3.18
C GLY A 116 -11.45 3.09 -3.27
N ALA A 117 -10.51 2.27 -3.76
CA ALA A 117 -10.66 0.82 -3.86
C ALA A 117 -10.87 0.17 -2.49
N ASP A 118 -11.62 -0.91 -2.46
CA ASP A 118 -11.82 -1.74 -1.28
C ASP A 118 -11.01 -3.06 -1.34
N ALA A 119 -11.16 -3.88 -0.31
CA ALA A 119 -10.43 -5.14 -0.21
C ALA A 119 -10.78 -6.12 -1.33
N VAL A 120 -12.04 -6.07 -1.82
CA VAL A 120 -12.49 -6.94 -2.91
C VAL A 120 -11.87 -6.50 -4.22
N ASP A 121 -11.82 -5.18 -4.49
CA ASP A 121 -11.18 -4.62 -5.69
C ASP A 121 -9.71 -5.05 -5.78
N VAL A 122 -8.98 -4.91 -4.67
CA VAL A 122 -7.55 -5.27 -4.61
C VAL A 122 -7.36 -6.78 -4.74
N GLY A 123 -8.14 -7.59 -4.01
CA GLY A 123 -8.04 -9.05 -4.01
C GLY A 123 -8.44 -9.69 -5.34
N LEU A 124 -9.39 -9.11 -6.09
CA LEU A 124 -9.81 -9.58 -7.41
C LEU A 124 -8.92 -9.07 -8.56
N THR A 125 -8.03 -8.12 -8.30
CA THR A 125 -7.06 -7.66 -9.30
C THR A 125 -6.11 -8.79 -9.65
N VAL A 126 -6.03 -9.15 -10.94
CA VAL A 126 -5.15 -10.23 -11.41
C VAL A 126 -3.71 -9.73 -11.43
N HIS A 127 -2.89 -10.25 -10.54
CA HIS A 127 -1.46 -9.96 -10.48
C HIS A 127 -0.65 -10.97 -11.28
N PRO A 128 0.45 -10.57 -11.93
CA PRO A 128 1.32 -11.53 -12.63
C PRO A 128 2.02 -12.44 -11.63
N HIS A 129 2.06 -13.74 -11.91
CA HIS A 129 2.72 -14.76 -11.11
C HIS A 129 3.97 -15.32 -11.80
N PRO A 130 5.14 -15.54 -11.09
CA PRO A 130 5.37 -15.12 -9.69
C PRO A 130 6.00 -13.72 -9.61
N THR A 131 5.44 -12.85 -8.81
CA THR A 131 5.97 -11.50 -8.57
C THR A 131 5.89 -11.11 -7.10
N LEU A 132 6.60 -10.04 -6.71
CA LEU A 132 6.45 -9.46 -5.38
C LEU A 132 5.16 -8.61 -5.27
N GLY A 133 4.67 -8.08 -6.40
CA GLY A 133 3.44 -7.27 -6.46
C GLY A 133 2.19 -8.04 -6.03
N GLU A 134 2.10 -9.36 -6.33
CA GLU A 134 0.94 -10.18 -5.93
C GLU A 134 0.75 -10.24 -4.40
N THR A 135 1.77 -9.90 -3.62
CA THR A 135 1.65 -9.83 -2.15
C THR A 135 0.64 -8.79 -1.67
N THR A 136 0.33 -7.79 -2.49
CA THR A 136 -0.72 -6.78 -2.23
C THR A 136 -2.11 -7.43 -2.32
N GLY A 137 -2.40 -8.13 -3.42
CA GLY A 137 -3.64 -8.90 -3.57
C GLY A 137 -3.79 -9.96 -2.48
N MET A 138 -2.73 -10.72 -2.19
CA MET A 138 -2.73 -11.74 -1.14
C MET A 138 -2.99 -11.15 0.27
N ALA A 139 -2.52 -9.94 0.56
CA ALA A 139 -2.84 -9.27 1.82
C ALA A 139 -4.33 -8.88 1.90
N ALA A 140 -4.94 -8.48 0.78
CA ALA A 140 -6.37 -8.20 0.72
C ALA A 140 -7.21 -9.48 0.84
N GLU A 141 -6.82 -10.56 0.17
CA GLU A 141 -7.47 -11.88 0.30
C GLU A 141 -7.35 -12.44 1.74
N ALA A 142 -6.22 -12.21 2.41
CA ALA A 142 -6.05 -12.61 3.81
C ALA A 142 -7.04 -11.85 4.73
N PHE A 143 -7.32 -10.58 4.44
CA PHE A 143 -8.34 -9.82 5.16
C PHE A 143 -9.75 -10.36 4.89
N GLU A 144 -10.09 -10.66 3.64
CA GLU A 144 -11.40 -11.23 3.25
C GLU A 144 -11.57 -12.70 3.67
N GLY A 145 -10.47 -13.39 4.05
CA GLY A 145 -10.49 -14.82 4.39
C GLY A 145 -10.63 -15.72 3.17
N THR A 146 -10.30 -15.24 1.99
CA THR A 146 -10.35 -15.97 0.71
C THR A 146 -9.01 -16.50 0.25
N ILE A 147 -7.92 -16.08 0.90
CA ILE A 147 -6.55 -16.50 0.55
C ILE A 147 -6.39 -18.01 0.56
N THR A 148 -5.71 -18.56 -0.46
CA THR A 148 -5.37 -19.97 -0.61
C THR A 148 -3.89 -20.29 -0.35
N ASP A 149 -3.03 -19.30 -0.50
CA ASP A 149 -1.57 -19.44 -0.42
C ASP A 149 -1.02 -19.35 1.01
N LEU A 150 -1.89 -19.08 1.98
CA LEU A 150 -1.54 -18.98 3.40
C LEU A 150 -2.58 -19.73 4.25
N TYR A 151 -2.14 -20.68 5.06
CA TYR A 151 -3.03 -21.30 6.03
C TYR A 151 -3.32 -20.32 7.18
N VAL A 152 -4.56 -19.86 7.25
CA VAL A 152 -5.09 -19.05 8.36
C VAL A 152 -6.00 -19.94 9.21
N PRO A 153 -5.64 -20.28 10.46
CA PRO A 153 -6.52 -21.07 11.33
C PRO A 153 -7.85 -20.35 11.53
N LYS A 154 -8.97 -21.03 11.31
CA LYS A 154 -10.29 -20.51 11.70
C LYS A 154 -10.32 -20.41 13.23
N LYS A 155 -10.63 -19.21 13.72
CA LYS A 155 -10.89 -18.98 15.14
C LYS A 155 -12.24 -19.57 15.55
#